data_ee1df01160f93ab57aba2962b25c5025
#
_entry.id   ee1df01160f93ab57aba2962b25c5025
#
_cell.length_a   1.000
_cell.length_b   1.000
_cell.length_c   1.000
_cell.angle_alpha   90.00
_cell.angle_beta   90.00
_cell.angle_gamma   90.00
#
_symmetry.space_group_name_H-M   'P 1'
#
loop_
_entity.id
_entity.type
_entity.pdbx_description
1 polymer ?
#
loop_
_entity_poly.entity_id
_entity_poly.type
_entity_poly.pdbx_seq_one_letter_code
_entity_poly.pdbx_strand_id
1 'polypeptide(L)'
;MKNYVIHDLPDYFKQYKKSIKNPKKFWDKIADENFVWYQRWNKVVKFDMEEAKIEWFKGAKLNITKNCLDRHLNLRGDKTAIIWEPNNPDEEAQHISYKELHERVCKMANVLTELGIKKGDRVCIYLPMIPELAVTMLACAKMGAVHSVIFAGFSASAVATRVNDCEAKMIITSDGSYRGNKAIDLKGIIDEAVEKCPTVEKVLVVKRTNTDIKMKEGRDFLLDDYYPKASTDFVTKIMDAEDPLFILYTSGSTGKPKGMLHTTAGYMVYTAYTFKNVFSYRENDIYWCTADIGWITGHSYILYGPLLNGATTVIFEGVPTYPEPDRFWAVIEKHKVNQFYTAPTAIRSLAKESSEWVEKHDLSSLRVIGSVGEPINDEAWHWYNDHVGKKKSPIVDTWWQTETGGIMISPLPFVTPTKPTYATLPLPGIQPVLMDEKRNEITGNQVDGALCIRFPWPGIARTIWGDHQRYKETYFSAFPGKYFTGDGALRDEVGYYRITGRMDDVIIV
;
A
#
# COMPACT_ATOMS: atom_id res chain seq x y z
N MET A 1 16.22 -3.55 14.94
CA MET A 1 14.87 -4.14 15.04
C MET A 1 15.01 -5.54 15.59
N LYS A 2 14.49 -5.78 16.77
CA LYS A 2 14.50 -7.11 17.40
C LYS A 2 13.35 -7.91 16.79
N ASN A 3 13.69 -8.96 16.13
CA ASN A 3 12.93 -10.09 15.61
C ASN A 3 11.40 -10.16 15.81
N TYR A 4 10.64 -9.67 14.85
CA TYR A 4 9.31 -10.17 14.56
C TYR A 4 9.27 -11.12 13.35
N VAL A 5 10.41 -11.71 13.00
CA VAL A 5 10.53 -12.66 11.89
C VAL A 5 10.07 -14.04 12.34
N ILE A 6 9.28 -14.68 11.49
CA ILE A 6 8.87 -16.08 11.63
C ILE A 6 9.89 -16.95 10.89
N HIS A 7 10.48 -17.92 11.56
CA HIS A 7 11.65 -18.64 11.03
C HIS A 7 11.33 -19.95 10.34
N ASP A 8 10.33 -20.69 10.84
CA ASP A 8 9.94 -22.00 10.33
C ASP A 8 8.47 -22.30 10.63
N LEU A 9 7.97 -23.43 10.16
CA LEU A 9 6.57 -23.83 10.35
C LEU A 9 6.18 -24.01 11.82
N PRO A 10 6.97 -24.67 12.68
CA PRO A 10 6.70 -24.70 14.14
C PRO A 10 6.63 -23.31 14.77
N ASP A 11 7.52 -22.40 14.40
CA ASP A 11 7.50 -21.01 14.88
C ASP A 11 6.25 -20.27 14.39
N TYR A 12 5.82 -20.49 13.16
CA TYR A 12 4.55 -19.94 12.66
C TYR A 12 3.38 -20.36 13.55
N PHE A 13 3.19 -21.65 13.82
CA PHE A 13 2.09 -22.12 14.66
C PHE A 13 2.18 -21.58 16.08
N LYS A 14 3.39 -21.49 16.65
CA LYS A 14 3.62 -20.90 17.96
C LYS A 14 3.26 -19.42 18.01
N GLN A 15 3.72 -18.63 17.04
CA GLN A 15 3.44 -17.20 16.93
C GLN A 15 1.95 -16.97 16.66
N TYR A 16 1.36 -17.71 15.75
CA TYR A 16 -0.08 -17.63 15.44
C TYR A 16 -0.92 -17.91 16.68
N LYS A 17 -0.66 -19.01 17.40
CA LYS A 17 -1.38 -19.35 18.64
C LYS A 17 -1.26 -18.25 19.70
N LYS A 18 -0.07 -17.66 19.87
CA LYS A 18 0.13 -16.53 20.79
C LYS A 18 -0.69 -15.32 20.36
N SER A 19 -0.69 -15.01 19.06
CA SER A 19 -1.36 -13.83 18.52
C SER A 19 -2.88 -13.87 18.67
N ILE A 20 -3.49 -15.07 18.57
CA ILE A 20 -4.95 -15.22 18.75
C ILE A 20 -5.35 -15.41 20.22
N LYS A 21 -4.51 -16.06 21.02
CA LYS A 21 -4.80 -16.28 22.45
C LYS A 21 -4.69 -14.97 23.25
N ASN A 22 -3.71 -14.13 22.95
CA ASN A 22 -3.51 -12.85 23.60
C ASN A 22 -3.03 -11.78 22.60
N PRO A 23 -3.93 -11.29 21.73
CA PRO A 23 -3.57 -10.34 20.68
C PRO A 23 -3.02 -9.03 21.24
N LYS A 24 -3.50 -8.57 22.40
CA LYS A 24 -2.98 -7.36 23.05
C LYS A 24 -1.49 -7.50 23.38
N LYS A 25 -1.11 -8.57 24.06
CA LYS A 25 0.29 -8.83 24.43
C LYS A 25 1.18 -9.05 23.20
N PHE A 26 0.63 -9.70 22.17
CA PHE A 26 1.36 -9.95 20.93
C PHE A 26 1.75 -8.66 20.22
N TRP A 27 0.77 -7.78 19.98
CA TRP A 27 1.01 -6.51 19.29
C TRP A 27 1.71 -5.47 20.17
N ASP A 28 1.48 -5.48 21.50
CA ASP A 28 2.23 -4.65 22.45
C ASP A 28 3.73 -4.87 22.32
N LYS A 29 4.15 -6.14 22.34
CA LYS A 29 5.56 -6.50 22.20
C LYS A 29 6.16 -6.08 20.86
N ILE A 30 5.47 -6.34 19.75
CA ILE A 30 5.94 -5.97 18.42
C ILE A 30 6.11 -4.46 18.31
N ALA A 31 5.13 -3.70 18.77
CA ALA A 31 5.15 -2.25 18.71
C ALA A 31 6.24 -1.62 19.59
N ASP A 32 6.40 -2.13 20.80
CA ASP A 32 7.39 -1.61 21.77
C ASP A 32 8.83 -1.88 21.33
N GLU A 33 9.13 -3.07 20.83
CA GLU A 33 10.49 -3.50 20.52
C GLU A 33 11.00 -2.99 19.15
N ASN A 34 10.13 -2.57 18.25
CA ASN A 34 10.49 -2.38 16.84
C ASN A 34 10.25 -0.98 16.26
N PHE A 35 9.68 -0.07 17.02
CA PHE A 35 9.36 1.26 16.50
C PHE A 35 9.79 2.37 17.46
N VAL A 36 9.97 3.57 16.91
CA VAL A 36 10.31 4.79 17.66
C VAL A 36 9.02 5.52 18.00
N TRP A 37 8.85 5.82 19.28
CA TRP A 37 7.70 6.53 19.84
C TRP A 37 8.20 7.76 20.61
N TYR A 38 7.48 8.88 20.51
CA TYR A 38 7.69 10.02 21.42
C TYR A 38 7.09 9.73 22.81
N GLN A 39 5.96 9.02 22.82
CA GLN A 39 5.28 8.57 24.02
C GLN A 39 4.65 7.21 23.77
N ARG A 40 4.82 6.30 24.73
CA ARG A 40 4.16 4.98 24.68
C ARG A 40 2.66 5.12 24.94
N TRP A 41 1.88 4.17 24.45
CA TRP A 41 0.44 4.04 24.68
C TRP A 41 0.13 3.67 26.14
N ASN A 42 -1.09 3.99 26.56
CA ASN A 42 -1.66 3.52 27.81
C ASN A 42 -2.64 2.34 27.61
N LYS A 43 -3.12 2.13 26.37
CA LYS A 43 -4.00 1.03 26.01
C LYS A 43 -3.65 0.51 24.60
N VAL A 44 -3.37 -0.80 24.51
CA VAL A 44 -2.95 -1.41 23.22
C VAL A 44 -4.08 -1.38 22.21
N VAL A 45 -5.28 -1.83 22.59
CA VAL A 45 -6.47 -1.78 21.73
C VAL A 45 -7.73 -1.50 22.56
N LYS A 46 -8.59 -0.68 21.99
CA LYS A 46 -9.97 -0.47 22.45
C LYS A 46 -10.88 -0.63 21.23
N PHE A 47 -11.90 -1.46 21.35
CA PHE A 47 -12.80 -1.70 20.23
C PHE A 47 -14.22 -2.06 20.67
N ASP A 48 -15.14 -1.76 19.76
CA ASP A 48 -16.52 -2.19 19.75
C ASP A 48 -16.85 -2.57 18.31
N MET A 49 -16.96 -3.87 18.04
CA MET A 49 -17.20 -4.38 16.67
C MET A 49 -18.65 -4.16 16.23
N GLU A 50 -19.60 -4.00 17.14
CA GLU A 50 -21.01 -3.69 16.79
C GLU A 50 -21.15 -2.24 16.35
N GLU A 51 -20.41 -1.33 17.00
CA GLU A 51 -20.35 0.08 16.63
C GLU A 51 -19.26 0.41 15.61
N ALA A 52 -18.50 -0.59 15.16
CA ALA A 52 -17.37 -0.45 14.24
C ALA A 52 -16.32 0.57 14.71
N LYS A 53 -16.13 0.71 16.03
CA LYS A 53 -15.18 1.64 16.64
C LYS A 53 -13.93 0.91 17.08
N ILE A 54 -12.80 1.26 16.50
CA ILE A 54 -11.52 0.57 16.71
C ILE A 54 -10.42 1.60 16.91
N GLU A 55 -9.67 1.47 18.01
CA GLU A 55 -8.51 2.30 18.34
C GLU A 55 -7.34 1.39 18.71
N TRP A 56 -6.18 1.62 18.13
CA TRP A 56 -4.94 0.90 18.48
C TRP A 56 -3.89 1.86 19.06
N PHE A 57 -3.14 1.39 20.06
CA PHE A 57 -2.06 2.12 20.72
C PHE A 57 -2.50 3.48 21.26
N LYS A 58 -3.66 3.51 21.90
CA LYS A 58 -4.27 4.73 22.43
C LYS A 58 -3.35 5.44 23.42
N GLY A 59 -3.16 6.75 23.21
CA GLY A 59 -2.30 7.60 24.01
C GLY A 59 -0.86 7.67 23.51
N ALA A 60 -0.48 6.85 22.53
CA ALA A 60 0.86 6.95 21.94
C ALA A 60 1.03 8.23 21.13
N LYS A 61 2.26 8.73 21.12
CA LYS A 61 2.71 9.87 20.30
C LYS A 61 3.84 9.40 19.39
N LEU A 62 3.70 9.69 18.10
CA LEU A 62 4.66 9.25 17.09
C LEU A 62 4.64 10.15 15.86
N ASN A 63 5.52 9.85 14.92
CA ASN A 63 5.36 10.19 13.51
C ASN A 63 5.90 9.02 12.68
N ILE A 64 5.12 8.55 11.71
CA ILE A 64 5.51 7.42 10.87
C ILE A 64 6.81 7.69 10.11
N THR A 65 7.09 8.94 9.72
CA THR A 65 8.31 9.29 8.99
C THR A 65 9.58 9.16 9.82
N LYS A 66 9.50 9.30 11.14
CA LYS A 66 10.59 8.94 12.06
C LYS A 66 10.99 7.47 11.90
N ASN A 67 10.02 6.61 11.67
CA ASN A 67 10.22 5.18 11.48
C ASN A 67 10.57 4.79 10.04
N CYS A 68 10.14 5.57 9.04
CA CYS A 68 10.48 5.35 7.63
C CYS A 68 11.85 5.91 7.23
N LEU A 69 12.27 7.00 7.83
CA LEU A 69 13.42 7.80 7.40
C LEU A 69 14.43 8.04 8.54
N ASP A 70 14.08 8.85 9.51
CA ASP A 70 15.02 9.40 10.49
C ASP A 70 15.82 8.31 11.23
N ARG A 71 15.16 7.23 11.68
CA ARG A 71 15.83 6.15 12.41
C ARG A 71 16.86 5.37 11.57
N HIS A 72 16.78 5.49 10.25
CA HIS A 72 17.68 4.80 9.33
C HIS A 72 18.93 5.61 9.00
N LEU A 73 18.94 6.92 9.26
CA LEU A 73 19.98 7.83 8.80
C LEU A 73 21.39 7.46 9.31
N ASN A 74 21.51 7.06 10.56
CA ASN A 74 22.81 6.74 11.14
C ASN A 74 23.43 5.45 10.58
N LEU A 75 22.62 4.43 10.31
CA LEU A 75 23.10 3.10 9.86
C LEU A 75 22.92 2.87 8.36
N ARG A 76 21.94 3.56 7.74
CA ARG A 76 21.52 3.37 6.36
C ARG A 76 21.44 4.65 5.57
N GLY A 77 22.04 5.74 6.05
CA GLY A 77 21.96 7.04 5.38
C GLY A 77 22.36 6.98 3.91
N ASP A 78 23.43 6.27 3.61
CA ASP A 78 23.94 6.11 2.24
C ASP A 78 23.32 4.92 1.47
N LYS A 79 22.50 4.10 2.14
CA LYS A 79 21.78 3.01 1.48
C LYS A 79 20.70 3.57 0.57
N THR A 80 20.55 2.99 -0.62
CA THR A 80 19.44 3.31 -1.51
C THR A 80 18.11 2.96 -0.85
N ALA A 81 17.25 3.96 -0.69
CA ALA A 81 15.87 3.79 -0.24
C ALA A 81 14.94 3.52 -1.42
N ILE A 82 15.08 4.29 -2.48
CA ILE A 82 14.25 4.21 -3.69
C ILE A 82 15.14 4.09 -4.91
N ILE A 83 14.85 3.10 -5.75
CA ILE A 83 15.29 3.05 -7.14
C ILE A 83 14.10 3.48 -7.98
N TRP A 84 14.22 4.61 -8.67
CA TRP A 84 13.23 4.99 -9.66
C TRP A 84 13.66 4.53 -11.05
N GLU A 85 12.84 3.69 -11.67
CA GLU A 85 13.02 3.24 -13.03
C GLU A 85 12.06 4.00 -13.94
N PRO A 86 12.57 4.82 -14.88
CA PRO A 86 11.74 5.63 -15.77
C PRO A 86 10.97 4.81 -16.80
N ASN A 87 9.97 5.41 -17.41
CA ASN A 87 9.18 4.82 -18.50
C ASN A 87 10.06 4.48 -19.72
N ASN A 88 10.90 5.42 -20.13
CA ASN A 88 11.86 5.18 -21.23
C ASN A 88 13.08 4.43 -20.65
N PRO A 89 13.41 3.22 -21.13
CA PRO A 89 14.57 2.46 -20.66
C PRO A 89 15.92 3.12 -20.94
N ASP A 90 15.98 4.06 -21.90
CA ASP A 90 17.19 4.81 -22.24
C ASP A 90 17.42 6.01 -21.30
N GLU A 91 16.43 6.41 -20.52
CA GLU A 91 16.56 7.40 -19.47
C GLU A 91 17.25 6.77 -18.24
N GLU A 92 18.13 7.51 -17.60
CA GLU A 92 18.87 7.00 -16.45
C GLU A 92 17.97 6.80 -15.24
N ALA A 93 18.08 5.63 -14.62
CA ALA A 93 17.40 5.35 -13.35
C ALA A 93 18.01 6.18 -12.21
N GLN A 94 17.18 6.59 -11.26
CA GLN A 94 17.65 7.32 -10.07
C GLN A 94 17.78 6.37 -8.88
N HIS A 95 18.90 6.46 -8.17
CA HIS A 95 19.15 5.79 -6.90
C HIS A 95 19.14 6.84 -5.79
N ILE A 96 18.07 6.87 -5.00
CA ILE A 96 17.84 7.86 -3.96
C ILE A 96 18.17 7.23 -2.60
N SER A 97 19.21 7.72 -1.92
CA SER A 97 19.58 7.23 -0.59
C SER A 97 18.57 7.64 0.48
N TYR A 98 18.60 6.96 1.64
CA TYR A 98 17.77 7.37 2.80
C TYR A 98 18.03 8.82 3.22
N LYS A 99 19.28 9.24 3.21
CA LYS A 99 19.66 10.63 3.51
C LYS A 99 19.07 11.60 2.49
N GLU A 100 19.23 11.31 1.19
CA GLU A 100 18.71 12.14 0.13
C GLU A 100 17.18 12.17 0.14
N LEU A 101 16.53 11.03 0.39
CA LEU A 101 15.07 10.98 0.52
C LEU A 101 14.57 11.80 1.70
N HIS A 102 15.24 11.71 2.84
CA HIS A 102 14.93 12.54 4.00
C HIS A 102 15.04 14.05 3.69
N GLU A 103 16.11 14.48 3.03
CA GLU A 103 16.30 15.86 2.62
C GLU A 103 15.20 16.32 1.63
N ARG A 104 14.88 15.51 0.64
CA ARG A 104 13.80 15.80 -0.33
C ARG A 104 12.44 15.93 0.38
N VAL A 105 12.16 15.07 1.34
CA VAL A 105 10.91 15.11 2.13
C VAL A 105 10.84 16.37 2.99
N CYS A 106 11.93 16.76 3.65
CA CYS A 106 11.98 18.01 4.42
C CYS A 106 11.75 19.23 3.53
N LYS A 107 12.39 19.29 2.36
CA LYS A 107 12.16 20.36 1.39
C LYS A 107 10.70 20.45 0.96
N MET A 108 10.09 19.32 0.60
CA MET A 108 8.68 19.28 0.20
C MET A 108 7.75 19.71 1.34
N ALA A 109 8.02 19.28 2.58
CA ALA A 109 7.25 19.70 3.75
C ALA A 109 7.33 21.22 3.97
N ASN A 110 8.51 21.81 3.76
CA ASN A 110 8.68 23.26 3.82
C ASN A 110 7.90 23.98 2.69
N VAL A 111 7.95 23.46 1.46
CA VAL A 111 7.17 24.03 0.34
C VAL A 111 5.68 23.99 0.64
N LEU A 112 5.16 22.85 1.11
CA LEU A 112 3.74 22.73 1.45
C LEU A 112 3.33 23.68 2.58
N THR A 113 4.21 23.87 3.57
CA THR A 113 3.99 24.81 4.67
C THR A 113 3.95 26.26 4.16
N GLU A 114 4.90 26.65 3.31
CA GLU A 114 4.94 27.97 2.68
C GLU A 114 3.68 28.24 1.85
N LEU A 115 3.18 27.22 1.16
CA LEU A 115 1.94 27.31 0.39
C LEU A 115 0.66 27.20 1.25
N GLY A 116 0.79 27.15 2.58
CA GLY A 116 -0.32 27.27 3.53
C GLY A 116 -0.95 25.97 4.02
N ILE A 117 -0.34 24.81 3.74
CA ILE A 117 -0.81 23.53 4.28
C ILE A 117 -0.42 23.40 5.76
N LYS A 118 -1.34 22.90 6.56
CA LYS A 118 -1.21 22.70 8.01
C LYS A 118 -1.56 21.28 8.41
N LYS A 119 -1.21 20.89 9.64
CA LYS A 119 -1.64 19.63 10.25
C LYS A 119 -3.16 19.49 10.13
N GLY A 120 -3.63 18.32 9.65
CA GLY A 120 -5.04 17.99 9.46
C GLY A 120 -5.63 18.43 8.11
N ASP A 121 -4.96 19.29 7.34
CA ASP A 121 -5.40 19.61 5.99
C ASP A 121 -5.29 18.37 5.08
N ARG A 122 -6.25 18.23 4.14
CA ARG A 122 -6.21 17.18 3.13
C ARG A 122 -5.56 17.71 1.87
N VAL A 123 -4.64 16.90 1.36
CA VAL A 123 -3.88 17.15 0.13
C VAL A 123 -4.13 16.02 -0.84
N CYS A 124 -4.74 16.29 -1.98
CA CYS A 124 -4.88 15.30 -3.05
C CYS A 124 -3.63 15.30 -3.94
N ILE A 125 -3.17 14.09 -4.28
CA ILE A 125 -1.98 13.88 -5.08
C ILE A 125 -2.38 13.13 -6.35
N TYR A 126 -2.20 13.78 -7.50
CA TYR A 126 -2.49 13.25 -8.84
C TYR A 126 -1.21 13.31 -9.68
N LEU A 127 -0.30 12.37 -9.40
CA LEU A 127 1.04 12.28 -9.98
C LEU A 127 1.26 10.91 -10.64
N PRO A 128 2.08 10.85 -11.69
CA PRO A 128 2.59 9.57 -12.19
C PRO A 128 3.55 8.94 -11.18
N MET A 129 4.03 7.72 -11.50
CA MET A 129 4.98 6.96 -10.69
C MET A 129 6.40 7.56 -10.78
N ILE A 130 6.56 8.73 -10.21
CA ILE A 130 7.82 9.50 -10.12
C ILE A 130 8.24 9.67 -8.65
N PRO A 131 9.51 9.97 -8.36
CA PRO A 131 9.97 10.14 -6.98
C PRO A 131 9.18 11.16 -6.17
N GLU A 132 8.71 12.23 -6.80
CA GLU A 132 7.93 13.29 -6.15
C GLU A 132 6.61 12.80 -5.55
N LEU A 133 6.03 11.72 -6.09
CA LEU A 133 4.84 11.09 -5.51
C LEU A 133 5.14 10.55 -4.10
N ALA A 134 6.19 9.75 -3.97
CA ALA A 134 6.63 9.21 -2.68
C ALA A 134 7.07 10.32 -1.71
N VAL A 135 7.85 11.28 -2.20
CA VAL A 135 8.31 12.43 -1.43
C VAL A 135 7.15 13.24 -0.88
N THR A 136 6.12 13.49 -1.69
CA THR A 136 4.94 14.25 -1.28
C THR A 136 4.10 13.52 -0.23
N MET A 137 3.90 12.22 -0.38
CA MET A 137 3.20 11.40 0.64
C MET A 137 3.91 11.46 1.99
N LEU A 138 5.21 11.27 1.99
CA LEU A 138 6.03 11.32 3.21
C LEU A 138 6.10 12.73 3.79
N ALA A 139 6.13 13.78 2.97
CA ALA A 139 6.09 15.17 3.43
C ALA A 139 4.74 15.47 4.13
N CYS A 140 3.62 15.05 3.56
CA CYS A 140 2.32 15.16 4.23
C CYS A 140 2.33 14.45 5.58
N ALA A 141 2.80 13.21 5.64
CA ALA A 141 2.90 12.47 6.91
C ALA A 141 3.82 13.17 7.93
N LYS A 142 4.96 13.71 7.48
CA LYS A 142 5.93 14.40 8.35
C LYS A 142 5.36 15.67 8.98
N MET A 143 4.55 16.41 8.25
CA MET A 143 3.92 17.65 8.71
C MET A 143 2.52 17.46 9.32
N GLY A 144 2.00 16.23 9.29
CA GLY A 144 0.68 15.91 9.84
C GLY A 144 -0.50 16.23 8.93
N ALA A 145 -0.27 16.54 7.66
CA ALA A 145 -1.31 16.65 6.65
C ALA A 145 -1.80 15.24 6.24
N VAL A 146 -3.03 15.16 5.76
CA VAL A 146 -3.65 13.91 5.33
C VAL A 146 -3.55 13.82 3.81
N HIS A 147 -2.81 12.84 3.30
CA HIS A 147 -2.74 12.67 1.85
C HIS A 147 -3.88 11.79 1.32
N SER A 148 -4.33 12.12 0.12
CA SER A 148 -5.25 11.31 -0.66
C SER A 148 -4.72 11.19 -2.09
N VAL A 149 -4.10 10.04 -2.39
CA VAL A 149 -3.54 9.78 -3.71
C VAL A 149 -4.66 9.33 -4.64
N ILE A 150 -4.73 9.95 -5.82
CA ILE A 150 -5.67 9.64 -6.87
C ILE A 150 -4.89 9.07 -8.05
N PHE A 151 -5.27 7.90 -8.51
CA PHE A 151 -4.63 7.25 -9.66
C PHE A 151 -4.62 8.19 -10.88
N ALA A 152 -3.44 8.43 -11.46
CA ALA A 152 -3.23 9.40 -12.54
C ALA A 152 -3.91 9.04 -13.88
N GLY A 153 -4.56 7.88 -13.94
CA GLY A 153 -5.41 7.47 -15.06
C GLY A 153 -6.89 7.85 -14.94
N PHE A 154 -7.31 8.45 -13.82
CA PHE A 154 -8.70 8.83 -13.62
C PHE A 154 -9.06 10.11 -14.37
N SER A 155 -10.35 10.20 -14.77
CA SER A 155 -10.93 11.36 -15.42
C SER A 155 -11.06 12.57 -14.47
N ALA A 156 -11.23 13.75 -15.04
CA ALA A 156 -11.48 14.98 -14.27
C ALA A 156 -12.69 14.85 -13.32
N SER A 157 -13.76 14.22 -13.77
CA SER A 157 -14.96 13.96 -12.93
C SER A 157 -14.64 13.05 -11.74
N ALA A 158 -13.87 11.98 -11.96
CA ALA A 158 -13.46 11.06 -10.90
C ALA A 158 -12.53 11.73 -9.88
N VAL A 159 -11.64 12.62 -10.35
CA VAL A 159 -10.79 13.46 -9.49
C VAL A 159 -11.65 14.40 -8.66
N ALA A 160 -12.55 15.17 -9.27
CA ALA A 160 -13.40 16.15 -8.60
C ALA A 160 -14.26 15.51 -7.50
N THR A 161 -14.82 14.32 -7.76
CA THR A 161 -15.61 13.58 -6.77
C THR A 161 -14.81 13.30 -5.50
N ARG A 162 -13.57 12.86 -5.62
CA ARG A 162 -12.69 12.53 -4.50
C ARG A 162 -12.19 13.76 -3.77
N VAL A 163 -11.81 14.78 -4.51
CA VAL A 163 -11.35 16.06 -3.95
C VAL A 163 -12.45 16.71 -3.12
N ASN A 164 -13.69 16.72 -3.63
CA ASN A 164 -14.83 17.29 -2.93
C ASN A 164 -15.22 16.46 -1.69
N ASP A 165 -15.18 15.13 -1.78
CA ASP A 165 -15.53 14.27 -0.65
C ASP A 165 -14.60 14.47 0.55
N CYS A 166 -13.30 14.63 0.34
CA CYS A 166 -12.37 14.91 1.42
C CYS A 166 -12.11 16.40 1.67
N GLU A 167 -12.75 17.28 0.92
CA GLU A 167 -12.58 18.74 1.03
C GLU A 167 -11.09 19.14 0.97
N ALA A 168 -10.38 18.62 -0.04
CA ALA A 168 -8.94 18.86 -0.19
C ALA A 168 -8.67 20.36 -0.42
N LYS A 169 -7.66 20.87 0.28
CA LYS A 169 -7.22 22.27 0.20
C LYS A 169 -6.25 22.52 -0.95
N MET A 170 -5.50 21.49 -1.34
CA MET A 170 -4.49 21.55 -2.40
C MET A 170 -4.53 20.27 -3.25
N ILE A 171 -4.24 20.45 -4.53
CA ILE A 171 -3.92 19.33 -5.44
C ILE A 171 -2.47 19.48 -5.87
N ILE A 172 -1.74 18.36 -5.85
CA ILE A 172 -0.38 18.26 -6.40
C ILE A 172 -0.45 17.39 -7.64
N THR A 173 0.00 17.92 -8.76
CA THR A 173 -0.02 17.24 -10.06
C THR A 173 1.26 17.50 -10.83
N SER A 174 1.34 16.99 -12.04
CA SER A 174 2.44 17.26 -12.97
C SER A 174 1.92 17.86 -14.29
N ASP A 175 2.83 18.41 -15.07
CA ASP A 175 2.54 18.86 -16.43
C ASP A 175 2.02 17.73 -17.31
N GLY A 176 2.54 16.52 -17.12
CA GLY A 176 2.10 15.33 -17.83
C GLY A 176 2.67 14.05 -17.28
N SER A 177 2.25 12.93 -17.85
CA SER A 177 2.78 11.60 -17.54
C SER A 177 3.12 10.84 -18.81
N TYR A 178 4.11 9.96 -18.74
CA TYR A 178 4.41 9.01 -19.79
C TYR A 178 3.67 7.69 -19.59
N ARG A 179 3.11 7.15 -20.65
CA ARG A 179 2.56 5.80 -20.69
C ARG A 179 2.97 5.13 -22.01
N GLY A 180 4.01 4.31 -21.94
CA GLY A 180 4.65 3.80 -23.14
C GLY A 180 5.19 4.95 -23.99
N ASN A 181 4.80 5.01 -25.27
CA ASN A 181 5.22 6.08 -26.20
C ASN A 181 4.33 7.33 -26.17
N LYS A 182 3.37 7.41 -25.26
CA LYS A 182 2.42 8.53 -25.15
C LYS A 182 2.73 9.43 -23.97
N ALA A 183 2.57 10.73 -24.15
CA ALA A 183 2.49 11.72 -23.08
C ALA A 183 1.02 12.11 -22.87
N ILE A 184 0.60 12.15 -21.61
CA ILE A 184 -0.77 12.48 -21.19
C ILE A 184 -0.72 13.81 -20.46
N ASP A 185 -1.61 14.75 -20.83
CA ASP A 185 -1.74 16.05 -20.17
C ASP A 185 -2.48 15.92 -18.85
N LEU A 186 -1.76 15.77 -17.73
CA LEU A 186 -2.35 15.69 -16.40
C LEU A 186 -2.85 17.05 -15.91
N LYS A 187 -2.10 18.11 -16.19
CA LYS A 187 -2.49 19.47 -15.76
C LYS A 187 -3.82 19.90 -16.35
N GLY A 188 -4.06 19.59 -17.64
CA GLY A 188 -5.33 19.87 -18.28
C GLY A 188 -6.51 19.14 -17.62
N ILE A 189 -6.32 17.88 -17.19
CA ILE A 189 -7.33 17.12 -16.46
C ILE A 189 -7.61 17.79 -15.11
N ILE A 190 -6.58 18.24 -14.40
CA ILE A 190 -6.73 18.93 -13.11
C ILE A 190 -7.41 20.30 -13.30
N ASP A 191 -7.09 21.04 -14.33
CA ASP A 191 -7.74 22.32 -14.63
C ASP A 191 -9.27 22.17 -14.79
N GLU A 192 -9.70 21.13 -15.49
CA GLU A 192 -11.11 20.79 -15.63
C GLU A 192 -11.73 20.36 -14.27
N ALA A 193 -11.04 19.53 -13.50
CA ALA A 193 -11.53 19.05 -12.21
C ALA A 193 -11.73 20.19 -11.19
N VAL A 194 -10.75 21.10 -11.10
CA VAL A 194 -10.71 22.18 -10.11
C VAL A 194 -11.86 23.17 -10.27
N GLU A 195 -12.42 23.33 -11.48
CA GLU A 195 -13.61 24.17 -11.71
C GLU A 195 -14.80 23.75 -10.84
N LYS A 196 -14.84 22.48 -10.41
CA LYS A 196 -15.90 21.90 -9.56
C LYS A 196 -15.43 21.64 -8.12
N CYS A 197 -14.28 22.15 -7.73
CA CYS A 197 -13.66 21.87 -6.43
C CYS A 197 -13.44 23.16 -5.63
N PRO A 198 -14.48 23.70 -4.98
CA PRO A 198 -14.44 25.02 -4.31
C PRO A 198 -13.48 25.08 -3.12
N THR A 199 -13.10 23.94 -2.52
CA THR A 199 -12.17 23.90 -1.38
C THR A 199 -10.69 24.01 -1.80
N VAL A 200 -10.39 23.76 -3.08
CA VAL A 200 -9.01 23.82 -3.60
C VAL A 200 -8.58 25.27 -3.72
N GLU A 201 -7.59 25.66 -2.93
CA GLU A 201 -7.02 26.98 -2.94
C GLU A 201 -5.81 27.09 -3.89
N LYS A 202 -5.03 26.00 -3.99
CA LYS A 202 -3.76 25.97 -4.73
C LYS A 202 -3.56 24.64 -5.46
N VAL A 203 -2.87 24.73 -6.59
CA VAL A 203 -2.39 23.58 -7.39
C VAL A 203 -0.88 23.69 -7.50
N LEU A 204 -0.16 22.69 -7.01
CA LEU A 204 1.30 22.60 -7.13
C LEU A 204 1.64 21.67 -8.30
N VAL A 205 2.47 22.15 -9.24
CA VAL A 205 2.78 21.46 -10.47
C VAL A 205 4.23 21.01 -10.50
N VAL A 206 4.44 19.72 -10.72
CA VAL A 206 5.74 19.10 -10.95
C VAL A 206 5.99 18.96 -12.46
N LYS A 207 7.16 19.34 -12.93
CA LYS A 207 7.55 19.11 -14.34
C LYS A 207 8.04 17.68 -14.53
N ARG A 208 7.45 16.98 -15.50
CA ARG A 208 7.90 15.63 -15.90
C ARG A 208 8.07 15.51 -17.42
N THR A 209 7.10 15.94 -18.21
CA THR A 209 7.05 15.74 -19.65
C THR A 209 7.44 16.98 -20.45
N ASN A 210 7.59 18.12 -19.78
CA ASN A 210 7.75 19.45 -20.40
C ASN A 210 6.62 19.80 -21.40
N THR A 211 5.43 19.25 -21.13
CA THR A 211 4.21 19.62 -21.85
C THR A 211 3.91 21.09 -21.61
N ASP A 212 3.52 21.80 -22.66
CA ASP A 212 3.06 23.19 -22.53
C ASP A 212 1.74 23.21 -21.77
N ILE A 213 1.73 23.92 -20.64
CA ILE A 213 0.60 23.98 -19.71
C ILE A 213 0.19 25.41 -19.43
N LYS A 214 -1.10 25.60 -19.16
CA LYS A 214 -1.63 26.87 -18.67
C LYS A 214 -1.43 26.97 -17.15
N MET A 215 -0.93 28.12 -16.70
CA MET A 215 -0.79 28.42 -15.26
C MET A 215 -1.72 29.56 -14.90
N LYS A 216 -2.64 29.32 -13.96
CA LYS A 216 -3.56 30.33 -13.45
C LYS A 216 -2.89 31.08 -12.30
N GLU A 217 -2.67 32.39 -12.46
CA GLU A 217 -2.08 33.23 -11.42
C GLU A 217 -2.87 33.17 -10.11
N GLY A 218 -2.16 33.09 -8.99
CA GLY A 218 -2.74 33.01 -7.65
C GLY A 218 -3.25 31.63 -7.24
N ARG A 219 -3.42 30.70 -8.20
CA ARG A 219 -3.83 29.31 -7.93
C ARG A 219 -2.71 28.30 -8.17
N ASP A 220 -2.01 28.43 -9.30
CA ASP A 220 -1.04 27.45 -9.77
C ASP A 220 0.39 27.87 -9.46
N PHE A 221 1.16 26.93 -8.94
CA PHE A 221 2.55 27.15 -8.51
C PHE A 221 3.43 26.03 -9.09
N LEU A 222 4.60 26.41 -9.63
CA LEU A 222 5.59 25.42 -10.06
C LEU A 222 6.46 25.00 -8.87
N LEU A 223 6.67 23.70 -8.69
CA LEU A 223 7.54 23.18 -7.65
C LEU A 223 8.97 23.73 -7.79
N ASP A 224 9.46 23.89 -9.03
CA ASP A 224 10.80 24.39 -9.33
C ASP A 224 11.06 25.81 -8.82
N ASP A 225 10.02 26.62 -8.60
CA ASP A 225 10.16 27.98 -8.08
C ASP A 225 10.41 28.00 -6.56
N TYR A 226 10.04 26.94 -5.85
CA TYR A 226 10.08 26.83 -4.39
C TYR A 226 11.15 25.85 -3.89
N TYR A 227 11.20 24.68 -4.52
CA TYR A 227 11.97 23.54 -4.04
C TYR A 227 13.48 23.79 -3.92
N PRO A 228 14.16 24.47 -4.86
CA PRO A 228 15.60 24.73 -4.75
C PRO A 228 15.98 25.57 -3.54
N LYS A 229 15.07 26.45 -3.10
CA LYS A 229 15.29 27.39 -1.98
C LYS A 229 14.85 26.83 -0.63
N ALA A 230 14.09 25.70 -0.63
CA ALA A 230 13.56 25.11 0.58
C ALA A 230 14.65 24.49 1.45
N SER A 231 14.49 24.61 2.76
CA SER A 231 15.40 24.00 3.73
C SER A 231 15.35 22.48 3.68
N THR A 232 16.49 21.84 3.88
CA THR A 232 16.61 20.38 4.07
C THR A 232 16.27 19.93 5.49
N ASP A 233 15.95 20.88 6.38
CA ASP A 233 15.52 20.62 7.75
C ASP A 233 14.04 20.94 7.92
N PHE A 234 13.33 20.09 8.63
CA PHE A 234 11.94 20.30 8.99
C PHE A 234 11.64 19.69 10.37
N VAL A 235 10.96 20.44 11.23
CA VAL A 235 10.54 19.95 12.54
C VAL A 235 9.36 19.01 12.38
N THR A 236 9.61 17.71 12.54
CA THR A 236 8.59 16.66 12.42
C THR A 236 7.46 16.88 13.41
N LYS A 237 6.22 16.87 12.94
CA LYS A 237 5.04 17.03 13.80
C LYS A 237 4.80 15.76 14.64
N ILE A 238 4.51 15.96 15.91
CA ILE A 238 4.10 14.89 16.81
C ILE A 238 2.62 14.59 16.54
N MET A 239 2.33 13.32 16.27
CA MET A 239 0.98 12.84 15.96
C MET A 239 0.45 11.94 17.08
N ASP A 240 -0.85 11.95 17.27
CA ASP A 240 -1.54 10.93 18.06
C ASP A 240 -1.63 9.61 17.27
N ALA A 241 -1.69 8.49 17.99
CA ALA A 241 -1.80 7.17 17.38
C ALA A 241 -2.94 7.04 16.37
N GLU A 242 -4.09 7.66 16.64
CA GLU A 242 -5.29 7.63 15.81
C GLU A 242 -5.47 8.88 14.92
N ASP A 243 -4.44 9.74 14.82
CA ASP A 243 -4.48 10.82 13.85
C ASP A 243 -4.53 10.25 12.42
N PRO A 244 -5.34 10.84 11.53
CA PRO A 244 -5.40 10.44 10.12
C PRO A 244 -4.04 10.47 9.44
N LEU A 245 -3.73 9.41 8.70
CA LEU A 245 -2.54 9.33 7.84
C LEU A 245 -2.91 9.59 6.38
N PHE A 246 -3.86 8.84 5.88
CA PHE A 246 -4.35 9.00 4.51
C PHE A 246 -5.80 8.57 4.34
N ILE A 247 -6.41 9.07 3.27
CA ILE A 247 -7.71 8.65 2.75
C ILE A 247 -7.48 8.04 1.37
N LEU A 248 -7.94 6.81 1.18
CA LEU A 248 -7.85 6.14 -0.12
C LEU A 248 -9.23 5.66 -0.56
N TYR A 249 -9.62 6.08 -1.76
CA TYR A 249 -10.94 5.80 -2.29
C TYR A 249 -11.02 4.44 -2.98
N THR A 250 -12.05 3.68 -2.63
CA THR A 250 -12.44 2.42 -3.29
C THR A 250 -13.77 2.60 -4.01
N SER A 251 -14.05 1.72 -4.99
CA SER A 251 -15.36 1.66 -5.62
C SER A 251 -16.42 1.26 -4.60
N GLY A 252 -17.60 1.88 -4.69
CA GLY A 252 -18.77 1.53 -3.89
C GLY A 252 -19.84 0.89 -4.74
N SER A 253 -20.60 -0.06 -4.18
CA SER A 253 -21.77 -0.68 -4.83
C SER A 253 -22.85 0.33 -5.22
N THR A 254 -22.90 1.48 -4.55
CA THR A 254 -23.84 2.59 -4.82
C THR A 254 -23.32 3.62 -5.82
N GLY A 255 -22.16 3.36 -6.45
CA GLY A 255 -21.52 4.29 -7.39
C GLY A 255 -20.70 5.43 -6.73
N LYS A 256 -21.01 5.83 -5.48
CA LYS A 256 -20.20 6.80 -4.74
C LYS A 256 -18.97 6.14 -4.16
N PRO A 257 -17.72 6.60 -4.47
CA PRO A 257 -16.52 6.07 -3.87
C PRO A 257 -16.53 6.15 -2.34
N LYS A 258 -15.87 5.17 -1.70
CA LYS A 258 -15.68 5.13 -0.25
C LYS A 258 -14.28 5.63 0.09
N GLY A 259 -14.17 6.74 0.81
CA GLY A 259 -12.88 7.24 1.30
C GLY A 259 -12.46 6.47 2.55
N MET A 260 -11.66 5.42 2.37
CA MET A 260 -11.17 4.61 3.50
C MET A 260 -10.11 5.38 4.28
N LEU A 261 -10.39 5.64 5.55
CA LEU A 261 -9.48 6.34 6.45
C LEU A 261 -8.56 5.36 7.17
N HIS A 262 -7.26 5.52 6.98
CA HIS A 262 -6.23 4.87 7.79
C HIS A 262 -5.55 5.86 8.74
N THR A 263 -5.35 5.42 9.99
CA THR A 263 -4.67 6.17 11.04
C THR A 263 -3.23 5.67 11.23
N THR A 264 -2.42 6.42 11.96
CA THR A 264 -0.96 6.33 11.87
C THR A 264 -0.38 5.07 12.52
N ALA A 265 -0.64 4.85 13.81
CA ALA A 265 0.13 3.87 14.60
C ALA A 265 -0.15 2.42 14.22
N GLY A 266 -1.41 2.03 14.17
CA GLY A 266 -1.79 0.64 13.86
C GLY A 266 -1.39 0.24 12.44
N TYR A 267 -1.61 1.12 11.47
CA TYR A 267 -1.18 0.93 10.09
C TYR A 267 0.34 0.74 9.99
N MET A 268 1.12 1.58 10.66
CA MET A 268 2.58 1.49 10.70
C MET A 268 3.05 0.13 11.21
N VAL A 269 2.55 -0.31 12.35
CA VAL A 269 2.97 -1.57 12.99
C VAL A 269 2.61 -2.77 12.12
N TYR A 270 1.37 -2.80 11.62
CA TYR A 270 0.87 -3.92 10.82
C TYR A 270 1.56 -4.03 9.45
N THR A 271 1.71 -2.92 8.77
CA THR A 271 2.33 -2.88 7.43
C THR A 271 3.81 -3.27 7.48
N ALA A 272 4.55 -2.80 8.49
CA ALA A 272 5.95 -3.19 8.67
C ALA A 272 6.10 -4.68 8.99
N TYR A 273 5.26 -5.20 9.88
CA TYR A 273 5.27 -6.61 10.27
C TYR A 273 4.98 -7.54 9.09
N THR A 274 3.94 -7.23 8.32
CA THR A 274 3.53 -8.08 7.19
C THR A 274 4.53 -8.01 6.04
N PHE A 275 5.06 -6.84 5.71
CA PHE A 275 6.11 -6.72 4.69
C PHE A 275 7.30 -7.61 5.00
N LYS A 276 7.83 -7.54 6.21
CA LYS A 276 9.01 -8.30 6.63
C LYS A 276 8.83 -9.79 6.48
N ASN A 277 7.68 -10.31 6.90
CA ASN A 277 7.40 -11.74 6.92
C ASN A 277 6.95 -12.28 5.55
N VAL A 278 6.03 -11.60 4.87
CA VAL A 278 5.48 -12.07 3.59
C VAL A 278 6.52 -12.05 2.48
N PHE A 279 7.43 -11.07 2.47
CA PHE A 279 8.47 -11.00 1.44
C PHE A 279 9.82 -11.57 1.91
N SER A 280 9.91 -12.09 3.13
CA SER A 280 11.16 -12.61 3.70
C SER A 280 12.34 -11.67 3.46
N TYR A 281 12.09 -10.37 3.65
CA TYR A 281 13.02 -9.30 3.32
C TYR A 281 14.31 -9.41 4.13
N ARG A 282 15.46 -9.31 3.45
CA ARG A 282 16.80 -9.25 4.02
C ARG A 282 17.42 -7.87 3.77
N GLU A 283 18.41 -7.49 4.60
CA GLU A 283 18.98 -6.13 4.62
C GLU A 283 19.41 -5.59 3.25
N ASN A 284 19.98 -6.44 2.40
CA ASN A 284 20.52 -6.02 1.11
C ASN A 284 19.62 -6.36 -0.08
N ASP A 285 18.42 -6.87 0.17
CA ASP A 285 17.48 -7.19 -0.88
C ASP A 285 16.95 -5.94 -1.58
N ILE A 286 16.68 -6.07 -2.87
CA ILE A 286 15.97 -5.09 -3.67
C ILE A 286 14.56 -5.62 -3.92
N TYR A 287 13.58 -4.88 -3.44
CA TYR A 287 12.17 -5.21 -3.51
C TYR A 287 11.48 -4.40 -4.60
N TRP A 288 10.67 -5.05 -5.42
CA TRP A 288 9.86 -4.37 -6.42
C TRP A 288 8.42 -4.88 -6.45
N CYS A 289 7.50 -3.95 -6.29
CA CYS A 289 6.07 -4.13 -6.54
C CYS A 289 5.66 -3.31 -7.76
N THR A 290 4.98 -3.92 -8.72
CA THR A 290 4.58 -3.27 -9.98
C THR A 290 3.27 -2.49 -9.90
N ALA A 291 2.61 -2.47 -8.74
CA ALA A 291 1.37 -1.72 -8.54
C ALA A 291 1.60 -0.21 -8.69
N ASP A 292 0.51 0.52 -8.96
CA ASP A 292 0.51 1.98 -8.87
C ASP A 292 0.29 2.40 -7.40
N ILE A 293 0.98 3.45 -6.97
CA ILE A 293 0.82 4.01 -5.60
C ILE A 293 -0.58 4.59 -5.39
N GLY A 294 -1.32 4.90 -6.45
CA GLY A 294 -2.72 5.27 -6.38
C GLY A 294 -3.65 4.20 -5.78
N TRP A 295 -3.14 3.00 -5.53
CA TRP A 295 -3.84 1.90 -4.87
C TRP A 295 -3.21 1.55 -3.52
N ILE A 296 -3.95 0.83 -2.66
CA ILE A 296 -3.45 0.45 -1.34
C ILE A 296 -2.18 -0.39 -1.40
N THR A 297 -2.02 -1.21 -2.42
CA THR A 297 -0.81 -2.02 -2.59
C THR A 297 0.43 -1.15 -2.70
N GLY A 298 0.34 -0.04 -3.41
CA GLY A 298 1.45 0.91 -3.51
C GLY A 298 1.72 1.66 -2.21
N HIS A 299 0.69 2.07 -1.46
CA HIS A 299 0.85 2.68 -0.14
C HIS A 299 1.58 1.74 0.81
N SER A 300 1.06 0.54 0.99
CA SER A 300 1.54 -0.40 2.00
C SER A 300 2.83 -1.12 1.59
N TYR A 301 2.98 -1.47 0.30
CA TYR A 301 4.07 -2.35 -0.16
C TYR A 301 4.89 -1.81 -1.33
N ILE A 302 4.81 -0.52 -1.63
CA ILE A 302 5.87 0.20 -2.36
C ILE A 302 6.52 1.22 -1.43
N LEU A 303 5.74 1.94 -0.63
CA LEU A 303 6.23 3.05 0.18
C LEU A 303 6.42 2.67 1.67
N TYR A 304 5.32 2.56 2.43
CA TYR A 304 5.41 2.49 3.90
C TYR A 304 6.05 1.20 4.41
N GLY A 305 5.59 0.04 3.98
CA GLY A 305 6.13 -1.25 4.44
C GLY A 305 7.62 -1.42 4.20
N PRO A 306 8.12 -1.21 2.97
CA PRO A 306 9.54 -1.25 2.67
C PRO A 306 10.37 -0.25 3.49
N LEU A 307 9.99 1.03 3.51
CA LEU A 307 10.77 2.06 4.20
C LEU A 307 10.78 1.88 5.72
N LEU A 308 9.68 1.41 6.32
CA LEU A 308 9.64 1.04 7.74
C LEU A 308 10.66 -0.04 8.09
N ASN A 309 11.03 -0.89 7.15
CA ASN A 309 12.03 -1.94 7.31
C ASN A 309 13.45 -1.54 6.85
N GLY A 310 13.67 -0.31 6.44
CA GLY A 310 14.95 0.13 5.91
C GLY A 310 15.31 -0.53 4.58
N ALA A 311 14.30 -0.92 3.81
CA ALA A 311 14.45 -1.62 2.54
C ALA A 311 14.80 -0.69 1.38
N THR A 312 15.29 -1.28 0.30
CA THR A 312 15.36 -0.65 -1.02
C THR A 312 14.14 -1.06 -1.83
N THR A 313 13.33 -0.11 -2.24
CA THR A 313 12.10 -0.31 -3.02
C THR A 313 12.20 0.31 -4.39
N VAL A 314 11.68 -0.37 -5.41
CA VAL A 314 11.65 0.15 -6.79
C VAL A 314 10.33 0.85 -7.05
N ILE A 315 10.40 2.05 -7.63
CA ILE A 315 9.25 2.77 -8.19
C ILE A 315 9.40 2.75 -9.71
N PHE A 316 8.45 2.18 -10.40
CA PHE A 316 8.49 1.97 -11.85
C PHE A 316 7.42 2.82 -12.54
N GLU A 317 7.87 3.73 -13.41
CA GLU A 317 6.98 4.64 -14.16
C GLU A 317 6.39 3.97 -15.41
N GLY A 318 7.01 2.89 -15.90
CA GLY A 318 6.68 2.27 -17.17
C GLY A 318 5.47 1.34 -17.14
N VAL A 319 5.28 0.63 -18.23
CA VAL A 319 4.29 -0.42 -18.42
C VAL A 319 4.96 -1.73 -18.81
N PRO A 320 4.34 -2.90 -18.60
CA PRO A 320 5.03 -4.19 -18.78
C PRO A 320 5.43 -4.53 -20.21
N THR A 321 4.81 -3.87 -21.21
CA THR A 321 4.97 -4.17 -22.63
C THR A 321 5.65 -3.06 -23.44
N TYR A 322 6.23 -2.06 -22.78
CA TYR A 322 6.94 -0.98 -23.46
C TYR A 322 8.40 -0.89 -23.01
N PRO A 323 9.39 -0.81 -23.94
CA PRO A 323 9.22 -0.85 -25.41
C PRO A 323 8.85 -2.24 -25.95
N GLU A 324 9.15 -3.31 -25.20
CA GLU A 324 8.94 -4.71 -25.57
C GLU A 324 8.31 -5.49 -24.41
N PRO A 325 7.73 -6.69 -24.66
CA PRO A 325 7.09 -7.51 -23.62
C PRO A 325 8.03 -8.05 -22.52
N ASP A 326 9.31 -7.77 -22.61
CA ASP A 326 10.32 -8.15 -21.63
C ASP A 326 10.63 -7.07 -20.59
N ARG A 327 9.91 -5.96 -20.60
CA ARG A 327 10.24 -4.79 -19.77
C ARG A 327 10.38 -5.12 -18.27
N PHE A 328 9.50 -5.95 -17.72
CA PHE A 328 9.62 -6.38 -16.33
C PHE A 328 10.89 -7.20 -16.07
N TRP A 329 11.20 -8.10 -16.98
CA TRP A 329 12.34 -9.00 -16.85
C TRP A 329 13.68 -8.24 -16.98
N ALA A 330 13.70 -7.26 -17.88
CA ALA A 330 14.83 -6.34 -18.02
C ALA A 330 15.08 -5.50 -16.76
N VAL A 331 14.04 -5.03 -16.09
CA VAL A 331 14.13 -4.29 -14.82
C VAL A 331 14.65 -5.20 -13.69
N ILE A 332 14.13 -6.42 -13.60
CA ILE A 332 14.60 -7.41 -12.60
C ILE A 332 16.10 -7.69 -12.80
N GLU A 333 16.53 -7.94 -14.02
CA GLU A 333 17.94 -8.20 -14.35
C GLU A 333 18.84 -6.99 -14.07
N LYS A 334 18.41 -5.79 -14.51
CA LYS A 334 19.14 -4.52 -14.34
C LYS A 334 19.40 -4.21 -12.88
N HIS A 335 18.39 -4.31 -12.04
CA HIS A 335 18.46 -3.91 -10.63
C HIS A 335 18.73 -5.10 -9.68
N LYS A 336 18.84 -6.32 -10.20
CA LYS A 336 19.03 -7.53 -9.37
C LYS A 336 17.95 -7.68 -8.31
N VAL A 337 16.68 -7.55 -8.72
CA VAL A 337 15.52 -7.63 -7.85
C VAL A 337 15.43 -9.00 -7.15
N ASN A 338 15.19 -9.00 -5.85
CA ASN A 338 15.09 -10.21 -5.02
C ASN A 338 13.64 -10.61 -4.70
N GLN A 339 12.74 -9.64 -4.55
CA GLN A 339 11.30 -9.86 -4.40
C GLN A 339 10.55 -9.13 -5.51
N PHE A 340 9.69 -9.86 -6.19
CA PHE A 340 8.86 -9.33 -7.27
C PHE A 340 7.38 -9.59 -6.98
N TYR A 341 6.59 -8.51 -6.91
CA TYR A 341 5.19 -8.54 -6.48
C TYR A 341 4.32 -7.86 -7.52
N THR A 342 3.40 -8.62 -8.14
CA THR A 342 2.62 -8.13 -9.27
C THR A 342 1.20 -8.69 -9.29
N ALA A 343 0.36 -8.20 -10.20
CA ALA A 343 -1.03 -8.64 -10.31
C ALA A 343 -1.19 -9.82 -11.29
N PRO A 344 -2.14 -10.73 -11.05
CA PRO A 344 -2.48 -11.82 -11.97
C PRO A 344 -2.81 -11.35 -13.38
N THR A 345 -3.45 -10.20 -13.55
CA THR A 345 -3.73 -9.61 -14.86
C THR A 345 -2.45 -9.33 -15.65
N ALA A 346 -1.41 -8.81 -15.03
CA ALA A 346 -0.10 -8.61 -15.67
C ALA A 346 0.54 -9.95 -16.04
N ILE A 347 0.49 -10.93 -15.12
CA ILE A 347 1.03 -12.29 -15.37
C ILE A 347 0.32 -12.94 -16.57
N ARG A 348 -1.02 -12.91 -16.61
CA ARG A 348 -1.80 -13.45 -17.73
C ARG A 348 -1.51 -12.75 -19.06
N SER A 349 -1.33 -11.44 -19.03
CA SER A 349 -0.97 -10.67 -20.23
C SER A 349 0.38 -11.08 -20.77
N LEU A 350 1.39 -11.19 -19.90
CA LEU A 350 2.75 -11.58 -20.27
C LEU A 350 2.86 -13.08 -20.64
N ALA A 351 2.04 -13.94 -20.06
CA ALA A 351 1.98 -15.36 -20.39
C ALA A 351 1.43 -15.63 -21.82
N LYS A 352 0.71 -14.67 -22.39
CA LYS A 352 0.24 -14.76 -23.81
C LYS A 352 1.36 -14.45 -24.82
N GLU A 353 2.40 -13.80 -24.35
CA GLU A 353 3.59 -13.52 -25.16
C GLU A 353 4.49 -14.74 -25.23
N SER A 354 5.45 -14.76 -26.15
CA SER A 354 6.45 -15.84 -26.19
C SER A 354 7.24 -15.90 -24.89
N SER A 355 7.49 -17.10 -24.36
CA SER A 355 8.34 -17.32 -23.18
C SER A 355 9.80 -16.90 -23.43
N GLU A 356 10.21 -16.74 -24.69
CA GLU A 356 11.53 -16.22 -25.05
C GLU A 356 11.81 -14.84 -24.46
N TRP A 357 10.75 -14.02 -24.27
CA TRP A 357 10.87 -12.72 -23.62
C TRP A 357 11.35 -12.82 -22.17
N VAL A 358 10.96 -13.86 -21.45
CA VAL A 358 11.43 -14.13 -20.09
C VAL A 358 12.82 -14.78 -20.12
N GLU A 359 12.98 -15.79 -21.00
CA GLU A 359 14.17 -16.67 -21.02
C GLU A 359 15.45 -15.95 -21.41
N LYS A 360 15.38 -14.82 -22.13
CA LYS A 360 16.57 -14.03 -22.50
C LYS A 360 17.15 -13.20 -21.37
N HIS A 361 16.47 -13.11 -20.21
CA HIS A 361 16.92 -12.33 -19.06
C HIS A 361 17.37 -13.21 -17.89
N ASP A 362 18.38 -12.74 -17.17
CA ASP A 362 18.85 -13.35 -15.92
C ASP A 362 17.96 -12.96 -14.75
N LEU A 363 17.07 -13.87 -14.33
CA LEU A 363 16.20 -13.70 -13.17
C LEU A 363 16.72 -14.40 -11.91
N SER A 364 17.98 -14.82 -11.90
CA SER A 364 18.57 -15.61 -10.79
C SER A 364 18.63 -14.87 -9.46
N SER A 365 18.51 -13.53 -9.46
CA SER A 365 18.41 -12.73 -8.25
C SER A 365 17.08 -12.90 -7.50
N LEU A 366 16.02 -13.34 -8.17
CA LEU A 366 14.71 -13.53 -7.56
C LEU A 366 14.73 -14.62 -6.49
N ARG A 367 14.20 -14.29 -5.33
CA ARG A 367 14.07 -15.18 -4.18
C ARG A 367 12.62 -15.44 -3.79
N VAL A 368 11.77 -14.45 -3.95
CA VAL A 368 10.33 -14.50 -3.68
C VAL A 368 9.59 -13.81 -4.82
N ILE A 369 8.54 -14.42 -5.28
CA ILE A 369 7.61 -13.80 -6.22
C ILE A 369 6.21 -13.79 -5.62
N GLY A 370 5.39 -12.82 -5.95
CA GLY A 370 4.08 -12.67 -5.31
C GLY A 370 3.00 -12.20 -6.25
N SER A 371 1.77 -12.44 -5.84
CA SER A 371 0.55 -12.07 -6.56
C SER A 371 -0.41 -11.30 -5.65
N VAL A 372 -1.06 -10.29 -6.21
CA VAL A 372 -1.93 -9.36 -5.48
C VAL A 372 -3.07 -8.82 -6.33
N GLY A 373 -4.18 -8.48 -5.67
CA GLY A 373 -5.28 -7.69 -6.20
C GLY A 373 -6.49 -8.49 -6.68
N GLU A 374 -6.27 -9.71 -7.11
CA GLU A 374 -7.32 -10.66 -7.53
C GLU A 374 -6.83 -12.11 -7.32
N PRO A 375 -7.74 -13.10 -7.26
CA PRO A 375 -7.32 -14.50 -7.24
C PRO A 375 -6.55 -14.86 -8.51
N ILE A 376 -5.41 -15.53 -8.35
CA ILE A 376 -4.64 -16.07 -9.47
C ILE A 376 -5.22 -17.42 -9.90
N ASN A 377 -5.45 -17.60 -11.20
CA ASN A 377 -5.89 -18.89 -11.73
C ASN A 377 -4.73 -19.88 -11.86
N ASP A 378 -5.05 -21.16 -11.94
CA ASP A 378 -4.10 -22.25 -11.93
C ASP A 378 -3.05 -22.15 -13.06
N GLU A 379 -3.48 -21.87 -14.27
CA GLU A 379 -2.60 -21.72 -15.45
C GLU A 379 -1.57 -20.58 -15.26
N ALA A 380 -2.03 -19.42 -14.81
CA ALA A 380 -1.16 -18.27 -14.55
C ALA A 380 -0.20 -18.54 -13.39
N TRP A 381 -0.65 -19.23 -12.35
CA TRP A 381 0.19 -19.63 -11.23
C TRP A 381 1.34 -20.54 -11.69
N HIS A 382 1.04 -21.56 -12.49
CA HIS A 382 2.06 -22.49 -13.00
C HIS A 382 3.01 -21.80 -13.98
N TRP A 383 2.51 -20.96 -14.89
CA TRP A 383 3.36 -20.19 -15.78
C TRP A 383 4.34 -19.30 -14.97
N TYR A 384 3.83 -18.61 -13.97
CA TYR A 384 4.61 -17.72 -13.10
C TYR A 384 5.68 -18.49 -12.32
N ASN A 385 5.31 -19.63 -11.75
CA ASN A 385 6.24 -20.51 -11.05
C ASN A 385 7.32 -21.06 -11.97
N ASP A 386 6.97 -21.50 -13.17
CA ASP A 386 7.90 -22.22 -14.08
C ASP A 386 8.84 -21.25 -14.81
N HIS A 387 8.32 -20.15 -15.33
CA HIS A 387 9.08 -19.23 -16.18
C HIS A 387 9.75 -18.11 -15.39
N VAL A 388 9.12 -17.58 -14.38
CA VAL A 388 9.65 -16.44 -13.60
C VAL A 388 10.34 -16.95 -12.33
N GLY A 389 9.66 -17.75 -11.54
CA GLY A 389 10.19 -18.33 -10.30
C GLY A 389 11.17 -19.46 -10.50
N LYS A 390 11.25 -20.03 -11.71
CA LYS A 390 12.12 -21.18 -12.07
C LYS A 390 11.97 -22.35 -11.09
N LYS A 391 10.78 -22.54 -10.51
CA LYS A 391 10.45 -23.55 -9.48
C LYS A 391 11.30 -23.44 -8.21
N LYS A 392 11.99 -22.31 -8.00
CA LYS A 392 12.88 -22.05 -6.86
C LYS A 392 12.38 -20.95 -5.95
N SER A 393 11.72 -19.94 -6.53
CA SER A 393 11.17 -18.81 -5.79
C SER A 393 9.73 -19.08 -5.43
N PRO A 394 9.37 -19.22 -4.13
CA PRO A 394 8.00 -19.47 -3.73
C PRO A 394 7.09 -18.30 -4.14
N ILE A 395 5.88 -18.64 -4.55
CA ILE A 395 4.82 -17.67 -4.85
C ILE A 395 4.06 -17.35 -3.57
N VAL A 396 4.08 -16.09 -3.16
CA VAL A 396 3.17 -15.59 -2.13
C VAL A 396 1.90 -15.06 -2.80
N ASP A 397 0.85 -15.85 -2.78
CA ASP A 397 -0.47 -15.48 -3.24
C ASP A 397 -1.21 -14.81 -2.08
N THR A 398 -1.27 -13.48 -2.10
CA THR A 398 -1.72 -12.69 -0.96
C THR A 398 -3.19 -12.31 -1.09
N TRP A 399 -3.94 -12.45 0.00
CA TRP A 399 -5.28 -11.89 0.08
C TRP A 399 -5.32 -10.77 1.13
N TRP A 400 -5.85 -9.63 0.73
CA TRP A 400 -6.10 -8.44 1.53
C TRP A 400 -6.86 -7.38 0.74
N GLN A 401 -7.21 -6.27 1.37
CA GLN A 401 -8.06 -5.22 0.80
C GLN A 401 -7.54 -3.84 1.18
N THR A 402 -8.04 -2.80 0.54
CA THR A 402 -7.80 -1.41 0.99
C THR A 402 -8.20 -1.22 2.44
N GLU A 403 -9.34 -1.79 2.81
CA GLU A 403 -9.91 -1.77 4.15
C GLU A 403 -9.02 -2.45 5.20
N THR A 404 -8.25 -3.43 4.81
CA THR A 404 -7.40 -4.17 5.75
C THR A 404 -6.04 -3.52 6.01
N GLY A 405 -5.62 -2.59 5.15
CA GLY A 405 -4.37 -1.85 5.26
C GLY A 405 -3.11 -2.67 4.98
N GLY A 406 -3.17 -3.98 5.11
CA GLY A 406 -2.08 -4.90 4.86
C GLY A 406 -2.56 -6.33 4.63
N ILE A 407 -1.62 -7.21 4.27
CA ILE A 407 -1.86 -8.60 3.92
C ILE A 407 -2.43 -9.37 5.13
N MET A 408 -3.46 -10.18 4.88
CA MET A 408 -4.22 -10.91 5.89
C MET A 408 -3.95 -12.42 5.85
N ILE A 409 -4.01 -12.99 4.66
CA ILE A 409 -3.81 -14.42 4.40
C ILE A 409 -2.78 -14.54 3.29
N SER A 410 -1.74 -15.30 3.51
CA SER A 410 -0.64 -15.48 2.55
C SER A 410 0.27 -16.63 2.95
N PRO A 411 0.87 -17.36 2.02
CA PRO A 411 2.06 -18.14 2.31
C PRO A 411 3.16 -17.24 2.88
N LEU A 412 3.98 -17.81 3.76
CA LEU A 412 5.24 -17.21 4.20
C LEU A 412 6.38 -17.95 3.53
N PRO A 413 7.20 -17.28 2.67
CA PRO A 413 8.20 -17.96 1.87
C PRO A 413 9.21 -18.69 2.74
N PHE A 414 9.48 -19.95 2.41
CA PHE A 414 10.38 -20.85 3.13
C PHE A 414 9.91 -21.26 4.55
N VAL A 415 8.72 -20.86 4.96
CA VAL A 415 8.15 -21.11 6.29
C VAL A 415 6.87 -21.95 6.18
N THR A 416 5.89 -21.49 5.43
CA THR A 416 4.63 -22.23 5.22
C THR A 416 4.51 -22.71 3.78
N PRO A 417 3.75 -23.80 3.53
CA PRO A 417 3.57 -24.32 2.19
C PRO A 417 2.90 -23.33 1.25
N THR A 418 3.21 -23.41 -0.03
CA THR A 418 2.47 -22.79 -1.12
C THR A 418 1.55 -23.83 -1.76
N LYS A 419 0.40 -23.40 -2.24
CA LYS A 419 -0.55 -24.23 -2.97
C LYS A 419 -1.13 -23.42 -4.12
N PRO A 420 -1.10 -23.91 -5.37
CA PRO A 420 -1.68 -23.18 -6.50
C PRO A 420 -3.10 -22.70 -6.21
N THR A 421 -3.38 -21.43 -6.48
CA THR A 421 -4.68 -20.76 -6.29
C THR A 421 -5.12 -20.50 -4.83
N TYR A 422 -4.30 -20.85 -3.85
CA TYR A 422 -4.61 -20.68 -2.43
C TYR A 422 -3.76 -19.58 -1.77
N ALA A 423 -4.42 -18.70 -1.03
CA ALA A 423 -3.73 -17.77 -0.12
C ALA A 423 -3.18 -18.48 1.13
N THR A 424 -3.60 -19.68 1.41
CA THR A 424 -3.16 -20.65 2.43
C THR A 424 -3.51 -20.25 3.86
N LEU A 425 -2.57 -19.81 4.68
CA LEU A 425 -2.75 -19.63 6.11
C LEU A 425 -2.86 -18.14 6.50
N PRO A 426 -3.68 -17.83 7.53
CA PRO A 426 -3.76 -16.46 8.04
C PRO A 426 -2.46 -16.04 8.70
N LEU A 427 -2.12 -14.75 8.55
CA LEU A 427 -0.98 -14.17 9.26
C LEU A 427 -1.27 -14.07 10.77
N PRO A 428 -0.26 -14.05 11.63
CA PRO A 428 -0.44 -13.87 13.06
C PRO A 428 -1.27 -12.62 13.39
N GLY A 429 -2.22 -12.76 14.31
CA GLY A 429 -3.18 -11.72 14.68
C GLY A 429 -4.48 -11.73 13.89
N ILE A 430 -4.55 -12.49 12.81
CA ILE A 430 -5.74 -12.57 11.94
C ILE A 430 -6.56 -13.80 12.29
N GLN A 431 -7.85 -13.59 12.56
CA GLN A 431 -8.78 -14.66 12.97
C GLN A 431 -9.91 -14.80 11.95
N PRO A 432 -9.67 -15.46 10.79
CA PRO A 432 -10.68 -15.65 9.78
C PRO A 432 -11.72 -16.69 10.26
N VAL A 433 -12.97 -16.45 9.89
CA VAL A 433 -14.10 -17.36 10.10
C VAL A 433 -14.94 -17.38 8.82
N LEU A 434 -15.53 -18.54 8.54
CA LEU A 434 -16.49 -18.69 7.46
C LEU A 434 -17.90 -18.69 8.05
N MET A 435 -18.81 -17.96 7.41
CA MET A 435 -20.19 -17.79 7.86
C MET A 435 -21.16 -18.31 6.82
N ASP A 436 -22.22 -18.99 7.28
CA ASP A 436 -23.32 -19.40 6.43
C ASP A 436 -24.38 -18.29 6.21
N GLU A 437 -25.34 -18.54 5.35
CA GLU A 437 -26.44 -17.62 5.07
C GLU A 437 -27.34 -17.34 6.28
N LYS A 438 -27.35 -18.23 7.27
CA LYS A 438 -28.09 -18.09 8.53
C LYS A 438 -27.26 -17.36 9.61
N ARG A 439 -26.08 -16.84 9.24
CA ARG A 439 -25.15 -16.15 10.13
C ARG A 439 -24.52 -17.04 11.21
N ASN A 440 -24.48 -18.38 10.97
CA ASN A 440 -23.76 -19.28 11.83
C ASN A 440 -22.32 -19.43 11.36
N GLU A 441 -21.41 -19.62 12.32
CA GLU A 441 -20.02 -19.92 12.01
C GLU A 441 -19.87 -21.38 11.54
N ILE A 442 -19.27 -21.55 10.38
CA ILE A 442 -18.99 -22.87 9.80
C ILE A 442 -17.66 -23.37 10.36
N THR A 443 -17.70 -24.45 11.11
CA THR A 443 -16.52 -25.08 11.71
C THR A 443 -15.99 -26.24 10.85
N GLY A 444 -14.75 -26.68 11.14
CA GLY A 444 -14.12 -27.79 10.43
C GLY A 444 -13.47 -27.37 9.10
N ASN A 445 -13.11 -28.36 8.31
CA ASN A 445 -12.43 -28.21 7.03
C ASN A 445 -13.33 -28.76 5.88
N GLN A 446 -12.93 -28.57 4.62
CA GLN A 446 -13.73 -28.88 3.43
C GLN A 446 -15.07 -28.13 3.42
N VAL A 447 -15.01 -26.85 3.73
CA VAL A 447 -16.19 -25.96 3.87
C VAL A 447 -15.95 -24.65 3.13
N ASP A 448 -17.03 -24.00 2.75
CA ASP A 448 -17.03 -22.67 2.13
C ASP A 448 -18.10 -21.76 2.74
N GLY A 449 -17.91 -20.48 2.61
CA GLY A 449 -18.85 -19.49 3.14
C GLY A 449 -18.35 -18.05 3.00
N ALA A 450 -19.09 -17.13 3.61
CA ALA A 450 -18.70 -15.73 3.67
C ALA A 450 -17.48 -15.55 4.58
N LEU A 451 -16.42 -14.93 4.06
CA LEU A 451 -15.21 -14.69 4.83
C LEU A 451 -15.39 -13.48 5.75
N CYS A 452 -15.25 -13.71 7.04
CA CYS A 452 -15.28 -12.69 8.07
C CYS A 452 -14.03 -12.76 8.94
N ILE A 453 -13.71 -11.66 9.62
CA ILE A 453 -12.62 -11.58 10.59
C ILE A 453 -13.20 -11.29 11.98
N ARG A 454 -12.83 -12.12 12.95
CA ARG A 454 -13.41 -12.10 14.31
C ARG A 454 -12.86 -11.00 15.19
N PHE A 455 -11.58 -10.68 15.07
CA PHE A 455 -10.89 -9.73 15.93
C PHE A 455 -10.25 -8.61 15.11
N PRO A 456 -10.34 -7.32 15.52
CA PRO A 456 -9.72 -6.24 14.80
C PRO A 456 -8.19 -6.33 14.85
N TRP A 457 -7.54 -6.07 13.74
CA TRP A 457 -6.08 -6.03 13.62
C TRP A 457 -5.62 -4.57 13.53
N PRO A 458 -4.32 -4.30 13.81
CA PRO A 458 -3.87 -2.90 13.88
C PRO A 458 -4.05 -2.10 12.58
N GLY A 459 -3.95 -2.76 11.43
CA GLY A 459 -4.02 -2.13 10.10
C GLY A 459 -5.42 -1.92 9.53
N ILE A 460 -6.50 -2.31 10.25
CA ILE A 460 -7.87 -2.09 9.76
C ILE A 460 -8.16 -0.61 9.58
N ALA A 461 -8.83 -0.24 8.48
CA ALA A 461 -9.35 1.10 8.28
C ALA A 461 -10.29 1.49 9.44
N ARG A 462 -10.26 2.75 9.83
CA ARG A 462 -11.03 3.21 10.98
C ARG A 462 -12.45 3.60 10.65
N THR A 463 -12.67 4.07 9.42
CA THR A 463 -14.00 4.52 8.97
C THR A 463 -13.97 4.81 7.47
N ILE A 464 -15.15 5.11 6.90
CA ILE A 464 -15.30 5.86 5.67
C ILE A 464 -15.29 7.34 6.05
N TRP A 465 -14.45 8.15 5.38
CA TRP A 465 -14.33 9.57 5.64
C TRP A 465 -15.70 10.27 5.56
N GLY A 466 -16.05 10.98 6.64
CA GLY A 466 -17.33 11.70 6.73
C GLY A 466 -18.59 10.85 6.85
N ASP A 467 -18.48 9.50 6.84
CA ASP A 467 -19.66 8.62 6.84
C ASP A 467 -19.41 7.31 7.60
N HIS A 468 -19.31 7.41 8.91
CA HIS A 468 -19.09 6.23 9.78
C HIS A 468 -20.26 5.25 9.74
N GLN A 469 -21.49 5.75 9.54
CA GLN A 469 -22.67 4.88 9.46
C GLN A 469 -22.57 3.95 8.25
N ARG A 470 -22.16 4.47 7.09
CA ARG A 470 -21.93 3.65 5.89
C ARG A 470 -20.81 2.60 6.10
N TYR A 471 -19.75 2.94 6.85
CA TYR A 471 -18.71 2.00 7.23
C TYR A 471 -19.25 0.85 8.06
N LYS A 472 -20.05 1.16 9.10
CA LYS A 472 -20.72 0.17 9.94
C LYS A 472 -21.66 -0.72 9.13
N GLU A 473 -22.51 -0.13 8.30
CA GLU A 473 -23.46 -0.85 7.45
C GLU A 473 -22.77 -1.78 6.45
N THR A 474 -21.73 -1.30 5.79
CA THR A 474 -21.01 -2.07 4.77
C THR A 474 -20.26 -3.26 5.32
N TYR A 475 -19.56 -3.10 6.46
CA TYR A 475 -18.59 -4.09 6.92
C TYR A 475 -18.95 -4.83 8.22
N PHE A 476 -19.94 -4.35 8.98
CA PHE A 476 -20.23 -4.90 10.31
C PHE A 476 -21.69 -5.29 10.54
N SER A 477 -22.60 -4.94 9.63
CA SER A 477 -24.05 -5.21 9.81
C SER A 477 -24.44 -6.61 9.36
N ALA A 478 -23.84 -7.13 8.30
CA ALA A 478 -24.18 -8.44 7.75
C ALA A 478 -23.95 -9.57 8.77
N PHE A 479 -22.83 -9.49 9.49
CA PHE A 479 -22.43 -10.47 10.52
C PHE A 479 -22.02 -9.73 11.79
N PRO A 480 -22.97 -9.49 12.73
CA PRO A 480 -22.70 -8.72 13.94
C PRO A 480 -21.50 -9.23 14.74
N GLY A 481 -20.68 -8.31 15.22
CA GLY A 481 -19.48 -8.62 15.99
C GLY A 481 -18.28 -9.10 15.16
N LYS A 482 -18.36 -9.06 13.80
CA LYS A 482 -17.30 -9.46 12.90
C LYS A 482 -17.14 -8.45 11.76
N TYR A 483 -15.93 -8.34 11.24
CA TYR A 483 -15.68 -7.63 10.00
C TYR A 483 -16.02 -8.55 8.82
N PHE A 484 -16.97 -8.16 7.99
CA PHE A 484 -17.33 -8.84 6.75
C PHE A 484 -16.49 -8.32 5.60
N THR A 485 -15.78 -9.22 4.93
CA THR A 485 -14.84 -8.85 3.87
C THR A 485 -15.49 -8.55 2.52
N GLY A 486 -16.75 -8.96 2.33
CA GLY A 486 -17.41 -8.96 1.02
C GLY A 486 -16.93 -10.09 0.10
N ASP A 487 -16.00 -10.92 0.54
CA ASP A 487 -15.48 -12.07 -0.20
C ASP A 487 -16.01 -13.39 0.34
N GLY A 488 -16.20 -14.36 -0.56
CA GLY A 488 -16.36 -15.76 -0.22
C GLY A 488 -15.00 -16.46 -0.16
N ALA A 489 -14.90 -17.48 0.67
CA ALA A 489 -13.72 -18.32 0.73
C ALA A 489 -14.09 -19.78 1.02
N LEU A 490 -13.25 -20.68 0.57
CA LEU A 490 -13.28 -22.07 1.01
C LEU A 490 -12.06 -22.35 1.90
N ARG A 491 -12.22 -23.32 2.80
CA ARG A 491 -11.14 -23.87 3.61
C ARG A 491 -11.05 -25.36 3.32
N ASP A 492 -9.91 -25.80 2.76
CA ASP A 492 -9.71 -27.17 2.32
C ASP A 492 -9.51 -28.19 3.46
N GLU A 493 -9.16 -29.42 3.11
CA GLU A 493 -8.97 -30.53 4.05
C GLU A 493 -7.86 -30.30 5.08
N VAL A 494 -6.87 -29.47 4.76
CA VAL A 494 -5.75 -29.16 5.66
C VAL A 494 -5.87 -27.77 6.31
N GLY A 495 -6.93 -27.04 6.01
CA GLY A 495 -7.22 -25.74 6.60
C GLY A 495 -6.67 -24.55 5.83
N TYR A 496 -6.28 -24.71 4.55
CA TYR A 496 -5.83 -23.62 3.70
C TYR A 496 -7.01 -22.88 3.07
N TYR A 497 -6.91 -21.55 3.04
CA TYR A 497 -7.93 -20.67 2.48
C TYR A 497 -7.70 -20.40 1.00
N ARG A 498 -8.77 -20.50 0.21
CA ARG A 498 -8.86 -20.03 -1.16
C ARG A 498 -9.99 -19.04 -1.26
N ILE A 499 -9.75 -17.88 -1.86
CA ILE A 499 -10.78 -16.87 -2.09
C ILE A 499 -11.58 -17.27 -3.33
N THR A 500 -12.90 -17.32 -3.21
CA THR A 500 -13.80 -17.80 -4.28
C THR A 500 -14.38 -16.66 -5.12
N GLY A 501 -14.36 -15.43 -4.62
CA GLY A 501 -14.83 -14.24 -5.34
C GLY A 501 -15.63 -13.28 -4.46
N ARG A 502 -16.13 -12.20 -5.07
CA ARG A 502 -16.97 -11.20 -4.39
C ARG A 502 -18.36 -11.77 -4.12
N MET A 503 -18.87 -11.55 -2.91
CA MET A 503 -20.22 -11.96 -2.50
C MET A 503 -21.21 -10.79 -2.50
N ASP A 504 -20.74 -9.56 -2.37
CA ASP A 504 -21.57 -8.36 -2.40
C ASP A 504 -22.19 -8.10 -3.79
N ASP A 505 -21.59 -8.64 -4.85
CA ASP A 505 -22.15 -8.61 -6.21
C ASP A 505 -23.28 -9.66 -6.44
N VAL A 506 -23.45 -10.63 -5.52
CA VAL A 506 -24.40 -11.74 -5.65
C VAL A 506 -25.68 -11.53 -4.84
N ILE A 507 -25.71 -10.57 -3.92
CA ILE A 507 -26.85 -10.32 -3.00
C ILE A 507 -27.89 -9.35 -3.62
N ILE A 508 -27.81 -9.09 -4.92
CA ILE A 508 -28.84 -8.34 -5.65
C ILE A 508 -29.56 -9.31 -6.62
N VAL A 509 -30.36 -10.20 -6.07
CA VAL A 509 -31.46 -10.84 -6.81
C VAL A 509 -32.71 -10.88 -5.91
#